data_fbacb42d14fecfbbe588d879b20dd602
#
_entry.id   fbacb42d14fecfbbe588d879b20dd602
#
_cell.length_a   1.000
_cell.length_b   1.000
_cell.length_c   1.000
_cell.angle_alpha   90.00
_cell.angle_beta   90.00
_cell.angle_gamma   90.00
#
_symmetry.space_group_name_H-M   'P 1'
#
loop_
_entity.id
_entity.type
_entity.pdbx_description
1 polymer ?
#
loop_
_entity_poly.entity_id
_entity_poly.type
_entity_poly.pdbx_seq_one_letter_code
_entity_poly.pdbx_strand_id
1 'polypeptide(L)'
;MKITFIGSGNIGGATAIGLATNGAVKGSDITVTSRHETKLRKFAKYGINTTTDNIKAAGKADILFIAVKPWQVEDVLRSIREALDFSRQLIVSEAPGVPASKLLEWLGADSAPVRPSVAYAIPNTAIEIGESMTFLSSVSADEKQMKLLKKLFSSVGKAEIVPLDRMLSGTSVASCGIAYAMRYISASTKGAKELGIDERDVNGIVCQTVKGASELISWRKSSPEDEIARVTTPNGLTLKGLNAMEGAGFSESVIKGLTVNTAKRRRLVVKVGSNVLTRADGALDTTRVSSIVDQIVGARKEGYDIVLVTSGAVACGRSIIRQDNKLNEVQKRQLFSAIGQVRLMDLYYKLFIDYGVNIGQILTTKKNFSGKREYTNQSNCIEVMLNSGVVPVVNENDTVSIKELMFTDNDELSGLVATMIGAEKLIILTNVDGIYSGDPADPESKVMPKISCNEELGKYICESKSAFGRGGMASKCRIAAKTAAAGIKVIIANGKRDNILTDLLIRPEETVHTEFE
;
A
#
# COMPACT_ATOMS: atom_id res chain seq x y z
N MET A 1 33.02 17.70 7.39
CA MET A 1 32.00 16.68 7.08
C MET A 1 31.18 17.18 5.91
N LYS A 2 31.20 16.47 4.80
CA LYS A 2 30.48 16.84 3.58
C LYS A 2 29.13 16.12 3.53
N ILE A 3 28.07 16.87 3.35
CA ILE A 3 26.70 16.34 3.28
C ILE A 3 26.12 16.59 1.89
N THR A 4 25.57 15.55 1.28
CA THR A 4 24.91 15.67 -0.01
C THR A 4 23.45 15.25 0.09
N PHE A 5 22.54 16.05 -0.46
CA PHE A 5 21.12 15.74 -0.62
C PHE A 5 20.83 15.45 -2.09
N ILE A 6 20.48 14.23 -2.39
CA ILE A 6 19.92 13.90 -3.72
C ILE A 6 18.42 14.15 -3.67
N GLY A 7 18.02 15.28 -4.24
CA GLY A 7 16.67 15.79 -4.24
C GLY A 7 16.51 17.13 -3.53
N SER A 8 15.99 18.12 -4.27
CA SER A 8 15.73 19.50 -3.82
C SER A 8 14.25 19.74 -3.49
N GLY A 9 13.52 18.67 -3.13
CA GLY A 9 12.10 18.70 -2.80
C GLY A 9 11.79 19.40 -1.48
N ASN A 10 10.53 19.32 -1.03
CA ASN A 10 10.09 20.00 0.19
C ASN A 10 10.85 19.49 1.44
N ILE A 11 11.11 18.21 1.56
CA ILE A 11 11.83 17.64 2.72
C ILE A 11 13.34 17.85 2.57
N GLY A 12 13.98 17.30 1.54
CA GLY A 12 15.44 17.42 1.39
C GLY A 12 15.91 18.86 1.29
N GLY A 13 15.13 19.74 0.62
CA GLY A 13 15.41 21.17 0.57
C GLY A 13 15.30 21.84 1.93
N ALA A 14 14.24 21.56 2.70
CA ALA A 14 14.05 22.10 4.04
C ALA A 14 15.13 21.60 5.02
N THR A 15 15.49 20.30 4.92
CA THR A 15 16.57 19.72 5.75
C THR A 15 17.91 20.41 5.46
N ALA A 16 18.26 20.58 4.19
CA ALA A 16 19.51 21.25 3.81
C ALA A 16 19.56 22.72 4.30
N ILE A 17 18.47 23.46 4.14
CA ILE A 17 18.34 24.85 4.59
C ILE A 17 18.41 24.92 6.13
N GLY A 18 17.63 24.10 6.82
CA GLY A 18 17.60 24.06 8.28
C GLY A 18 18.99 23.81 8.88
N LEU A 19 19.72 22.81 8.37
CA LEU A 19 21.09 22.50 8.82
C LEU A 19 22.07 23.65 8.57
N ALA A 20 21.95 24.35 7.46
CA ALA A 20 22.81 25.50 7.16
C ALA A 20 22.46 26.73 8.01
N THR A 21 21.17 26.99 8.21
CA THR A 21 20.68 28.20 8.90
C THR A 21 20.89 28.14 10.41
N ASN A 22 20.73 26.93 11.01
CA ASN A 22 20.92 26.73 12.45
C ASN A 22 22.39 26.48 12.83
N GLY A 23 23.32 26.62 11.88
CA GLY A 23 24.76 26.54 12.14
C GLY A 23 25.29 25.12 12.44
N ALA A 24 24.48 24.09 12.27
CA ALA A 24 24.91 22.71 12.46
C ALA A 24 25.98 22.28 11.44
N VAL A 25 25.85 22.77 10.21
CA VAL A 25 26.76 22.51 9.10
C VAL A 25 26.94 23.77 8.29
N LYS A 26 28.19 24.11 7.91
CA LYS A 26 28.44 25.24 7.01
C LYS A 26 27.75 25.01 5.67
N GLY A 27 27.06 25.97 5.10
CA GLY A 27 26.42 25.87 3.80
C GLY A 27 27.37 25.34 2.70
N SER A 28 28.65 25.78 2.74
CA SER A 28 29.72 25.32 1.82
C SER A 28 30.08 23.83 1.96
N ASP A 29 29.65 23.16 3.03
CA ASP A 29 29.81 21.73 3.24
C ASP A 29 28.59 20.92 2.82
N ILE A 30 27.50 21.59 2.45
CA ILE A 30 26.27 20.99 1.96
C ILE A 30 26.20 21.11 0.44
N THR A 31 25.82 20.02 -0.22
CA THR A 31 25.52 20.00 -1.66
C THR A 31 24.10 19.48 -1.87
N VAL A 32 23.30 20.19 -2.65
CA VAL A 32 21.93 19.75 -3.03
C VAL A 32 21.87 19.49 -4.53
N THR A 33 21.29 18.37 -4.91
CA THR A 33 21.11 18.04 -6.34
C THR A 33 19.68 18.12 -6.81
N SER A 34 19.48 18.44 -8.07
CA SER A 34 18.18 18.42 -8.74
C SER A 34 18.34 18.23 -10.24
N ARG A 35 17.41 17.55 -10.89
CA ARG A 35 17.34 17.47 -12.35
C ARG A 35 17.03 18.81 -13.03
N HIS A 36 16.52 19.79 -12.26
CA HIS A 36 16.11 21.10 -12.76
C HIS A 36 16.92 22.21 -12.04
N GLU A 37 17.75 22.93 -12.77
CA GLU A 37 18.56 24.03 -12.23
C GLU A 37 17.72 25.14 -11.57
N THR A 38 16.54 25.41 -12.10
CA THR A 38 15.63 26.43 -11.56
C THR A 38 15.27 26.19 -10.10
N LYS A 39 15.16 24.93 -9.68
CA LYS A 39 14.88 24.53 -8.29
C LYS A 39 16.08 24.70 -7.36
N LEU A 40 17.27 24.87 -7.92
CA LEU A 40 18.52 25.00 -7.17
C LEU A 40 18.83 26.45 -6.77
N ARG A 41 18.31 27.45 -7.48
CA ARG A 41 18.60 28.88 -7.25
C ARG A 41 18.33 29.33 -5.82
N LYS A 42 17.31 28.77 -5.16
CA LYS A 42 16.93 29.14 -3.79
C LYS A 42 18.02 28.83 -2.74
N PHE A 43 18.94 27.94 -3.01
CA PHE A 43 19.98 27.50 -2.08
C PHE A 43 21.18 28.44 -2.00
N ALA A 44 21.39 29.26 -3.03
CA ALA A 44 22.54 30.16 -3.13
C ALA A 44 22.61 31.15 -1.94
N LYS A 45 21.46 31.69 -1.48
CA LYS A 45 21.39 32.63 -0.34
C LYS A 45 21.83 32.02 1.00
N TYR A 46 21.92 30.69 1.10
CA TYR A 46 22.38 29.97 2.29
C TYR A 46 23.82 29.45 2.14
N GLY A 47 24.50 29.80 1.05
CA GLY A 47 25.87 29.35 0.76
C GLY A 47 25.96 27.83 0.44
N ILE A 48 24.84 27.18 0.11
CA ILE A 48 24.76 25.76 -0.19
C ILE A 48 25.17 25.52 -1.64
N ASN A 49 26.06 24.54 -1.85
CA ASN A 49 26.49 24.12 -3.18
C ASN A 49 25.37 23.40 -3.92
N THR A 50 25.31 23.57 -5.22
CA THR A 50 24.27 22.94 -6.04
C THR A 50 24.84 22.33 -7.31
N THR A 51 24.26 21.23 -7.77
CA THR A 51 24.62 20.57 -9.04
C THR A 51 23.46 19.75 -9.58
N THR A 52 23.50 19.44 -10.88
CA THR A 52 22.60 18.48 -11.52
C THR A 52 23.20 17.07 -11.60
N ASP A 53 24.47 16.89 -11.25
CA ASP A 53 25.22 15.65 -11.32
C ASP A 53 25.15 14.90 -9.97
N ASN A 54 24.25 13.92 -9.89
CA ASN A 54 24.07 13.07 -8.70
C ASN A 54 25.31 12.20 -8.43
N ILE A 55 25.95 11.67 -9.47
CA ILE A 55 27.08 10.72 -9.35
C ILE A 55 28.26 11.42 -8.71
N LYS A 56 28.67 12.57 -9.26
CA LYS A 56 29.77 13.36 -8.76
C LYS A 56 29.52 13.88 -7.35
N ALA A 57 28.28 14.26 -7.04
CA ALA A 57 27.90 14.77 -5.71
C ALA A 57 27.90 13.64 -4.67
N ALA A 58 27.37 12.46 -5.02
CA ALA A 58 27.31 11.29 -4.13
C ALA A 58 28.71 10.80 -3.73
N GLY A 59 29.65 10.70 -4.67
CA GLY A 59 31.01 10.22 -4.40
C GLY A 59 31.81 11.12 -3.43
N LYS A 60 31.42 12.39 -3.25
CA LYS A 60 32.09 13.35 -2.35
C LYS A 60 31.51 13.42 -0.94
N ALA A 61 30.36 12.82 -0.72
CA ALA A 61 29.65 12.92 0.56
C ALA A 61 30.28 12.03 1.65
N ASP A 62 30.25 12.49 2.90
CA ASP A 62 30.42 11.65 4.08
C ASP A 62 29.05 11.14 4.55
N ILE A 63 28.00 11.99 4.45
CA ILE A 63 26.61 11.61 4.66
C ILE A 63 25.82 11.93 3.40
N LEU A 64 25.13 10.94 2.86
CA LEU A 64 24.35 11.03 1.64
C LEU A 64 22.87 10.86 1.94
N PHE A 65 22.09 11.93 1.80
CA PHE A 65 20.63 11.89 1.96
C PHE A 65 19.95 11.60 0.63
N ILE A 66 19.09 10.59 0.62
CA ILE A 66 18.22 10.24 -0.49
C ILE A 66 16.83 10.86 -0.22
N ALA A 67 16.62 12.05 -0.76
CA ALA A 67 15.46 12.91 -0.50
C ALA A 67 14.55 13.08 -1.73
N VAL A 68 14.45 12.02 -2.53
CA VAL A 68 13.55 11.93 -3.69
C VAL A 68 12.26 11.21 -3.33
N LYS A 69 11.27 11.24 -4.24
CA LYS A 69 10.02 10.50 -4.03
C LYS A 69 10.27 8.99 -3.96
N PRO A 70 9.49 8.21 -3.17
CA PRO A 70 9.72 6.77 -2.97
C PRO A 70 9.91 5.98 -4.27
N TRP A 71 9.14 6.27 -5.31
CA TRP A 71 9.23 5.59 -6.62
C TRP A 71 10.47 5.96 -7.46
N GLN A 72 11.26 6.93 -7.02
CA GLN A 72 12.51 7.34 -7.68
C GLN A 72 13.76 6.82 -6.96
N VAL A 73 13.61 6.26 -5.75
CA VAL A 73 14.73 5.84 -4.91
C VAL A 73 15.55 4.73 -5.58
N GLU A 74 14.90 3.75 -6.19
CA GLU A 74 15.59 2.66 -6.89
C GLU A 74 16.51 3.18 -8.01
N ASP A 75 15.94 4.00 -8.90
CA ASP A 75 16.69 4.53 -10.06
C ASP A 75 17.88 5.39 -9.59
N VAL A 76 17.67 6.21 -8.55
CA VAL A 76 18.73 7.02 -7.97
C VAL A 76 19.83 6.14 -7.37
N LEU A 77 19.49 5.21 -6.47
CA LEU A 77 20.50 4.36 -5.81
C LEU A 77 21.30 3.53 -6.82
N ARG A 78 20.62 2.93 -7.80
CA ARG A 78 21.30 2.17 -8.87
C ARG A 78 22.23 3.03 -9.71
N SER A 79 21.84 4.29 -10.00
CA SER A 79 22.64 5.19 -10.83
C SER A 79 23.91 5.70 -10.16
N ILE A 80 23.90 5.83 -8.83
CA ILE A 80 25.05 6.37 -8.07
C ILE A 80 25.92 5.30 -7.43
N ARG A 81 25.47 4.03 -7.40
CA ARG A 81 26.08 2.94 -6.64
C ARG A 81 27.58 2.80 -6.87
N GLU A 82 28.02 2.87 -8.12
CA GLU A 82 29.43 2.69 -8.51
C GLU A 82 30.35 3.86 -8.05
N ALA A 83 29.75 5.00 -7.68
CA ALA A 83 30.49 6.15 -7.16
C ALA A 83 30.55 6.18 -5.62
N LEU A 84 29.88 5.24 -4.95
CA LEU A 84 29.81 5.19 -3.47
C LEU A 84 31.00 4.43 -2.88
N ASP A 85 31.51 4.96 -1.77
CA ASP A 85 32.51 4.31 -0.93
C ASP A 85 31.85 3.87 0.38
N PHE A 86 31.42 2.60 0.43
CA PHE A 86 30.72 2.05 1.58
C PHE A 86 31.60 1.91 2.84
N SER A 87 32.92 2.05 2.73
CA SER A 87 33.81 2.01 3.89
C SER A 87 33.72 3.25 4.78
N ARG A 88 33.23 4.39 4.25
CA ARG A 88 33.21 5.67 4.96
C ARG A 88 31.85 6.37 4.92
N GLN A 89 31.00 6.10 3.94
CA GLN A 89 29.77 6.86 3.72
C GLN A 89 28.59 6.29 4.52
N LEU A 90 27.80 7.21 5.10
CA LEU A 90 26.50 6.89 5.67
C LEU A 90 25.40 7.33 4.70
N ILE A 91 24.56 6.40 4.28
CA ILE A 91 23.43 6.64 3.39
C ILE A 91 22.16 6.76 4.22
N VAL A 92 21.45 7.87 4.06
CA VAL A 92 20.26 8.18 4.85
C VAL A 92 19.07 8.36 3.92
N SER A 93 18.05 7.55 4.07
CA SER A 93 16.81 7.69 3.30
C SER A 93 15.83 8.61 4.03
N GLU A 94 15.38 9.68 3.37
CA GLU A 94 14.25 10.52 3.79
C GLU A 94 12.94 10.12 3.08
N ALA A 95 12.91 8.98 2.38
CA ALA A 95 11.75 8.48 1.66
C ALA A 95 10.96 7.48 2.52
N PRO A 96 9.83 7.88 3.13
CA PRO A 96 9.02 6.97 3.93
C PRO A 96 8.39 5.88 3.06
N GLY A 97 8.21 4.69 3.63
CA GLY A 97 7.55 3.57 2.97
C GLY A 97 8.41 2.74 2.01
N VAL A 98 9.67 3.11 1.78
CA VAL A 98 10.63 2.27 1.05
C VAL A 98 11.15 1.19 2.01
N PRO A 99 11.01 -0.13 1.72
CA PRO A 99 11.49 -1.18 2.61
C PRO A 99 13.02 -1.19 2.76
N ALA A 100 13.50 -1.49 3.97
CA ALA A 100 14.94 -1.57 4.27
C ALA A 100 15.67 -2.60 3.38
N SER A 101 15.04 -3.76 3.15
CA SER A 101 15.56 -4.80 2.25
C SER A 101 15.78 -4.28 0.82
N LYS A 102 14.88 -3.44 0.32
CA LYS A 102 14.99 -2.84 -1.00
C LYS A 102 16.13 -1.82 -1.09
N LEU A 103 16.33 -1.01 -0.06
CA LEU A 103 17.48 -0.08 -0.02
C LEU A 103 18.80 -0.86 -0.12
N LEU A 104 18.96 -1.93 0.64
CA LEU A 104 20.16 -2.77 0.61
C LEU A 104 20.32 -3.48 -0.73
N GLU A 105 19.24 -4.04 -1.30
CA GLU A 105 19.24 -4.67 -2.63
C GLU A 105 19.70 -3.70 -3.72
N TRP A 106 19.13 -2.49 -3.77
CA TRP A 106 19.47 -1.50 -4.80
C TRP A 106 20.88 -0.94 -4.67
N LEU A 107 21.43 -0.95 -3.45
CA LEU A 107 22.84 -0.64 -3.19
C LEU A 107 23.77 -1.82 -3.51
N GLY A 108 23.24 -3.02 -3.78
CA GLY A 108 24.02 -4.21 -4.06
C GLY A 108 24.74 -4.77 -2.82
N ALA A 109 24.12 -4.65 -1.64
CA ALA A 109 24.73 -5.00 -0.36
C ALA A 109 25.25 -6.45 -0.28
N ASP A 110 24.57 -7.40 -0.96
CA ASP A 110 24.94 -8.82 -0.94
C ASP A 110 26.20 -9.13 -1.74
N SER A 111 26.56 -8.27 -2.71
CA SER A 111 27.76 -8.42 -3.56
C SER A 111 28.86 -7.41 -3.23
N ALA A 112 28.61 -6.48 -2.32
CA ALA A 112 29.57 -5.44 -1.97
C ALA A 112 30.66 -5.98 -1.03
N PRO A 113 31.96 -5.63 -1.22
CA PRO A 113 33.04 -6.05 -0.35
C PRO A 113 32.90 -5.47 1.07
N VAL A 114 32.23 -4.33 1.20
CA VAL A 114 31.86 -3.70 2.49
C VAL A 114 30.37 -3.46 2.48
N ARG A 115 29.67 -3.90 3.51
CA ARG A 115 28.23 -3.69 3.64
C ARG A 115 27.92 -2.20 3.79
N PRO A 116 27.00 -1.62 2.99
CA PRO A 116 26.64 -0.21 3.09
C PRO A 116 26.01 0.11 4.45
N SER A 117 26.43 1.23 5.06
CA SER A 117 25.81 1.80 6.25
C SER A 117 24.58 2.59 5.85
N VAL A 118 23.39 2.15 6.27
CA VAL A 118 22.10 2.72 5.87
C VAL A 118 21.25 3.05 7.09
N ALA A 119 20.61 4.21 7.08
CA ALA A 119 19.65 4.65 8.09
C ALA A 119 18.44 5.34 7.43
N TYR A 120 17.37 5.48 8.19
CA TYR A 120 16.27 6.38 7.88
C TYR A 120 16.32 7.63 8.74
N ALA A 121 15.95 8.76 8.14
CA ALA A 121 15.64 9.99 8.85
C ALA A 121 14.36 10.57 8.26
N ILE A 122 13.29 10.62 9.04
CA ILE A 122 12.00 11.12 8.60
C ILE A 122 11.65 12.39 9.40
N PRO A 123 12.07 13.56 8.93
CA PRO A 123 11.68 14.85 9.49
C PRO A 123 10.29 15.29 8.99
N ASN A 124 9.83 16.43 9.52
CA ASN A 124 8.77 17.20 8.89
C ASN A 124 9.29 18.54 8.35
N THR A 125 8.45 19.27 7.63
CA THR A 125 8.85 20.53 6.97
C THR A 125 9.27 21.65 7.93
N ALA A 126 8.91 21.59 9.21
CA ALA A 126 9.35 22.57 10.21
C ALA A 126 10.87 22.49 10.49
N ILE A 127 11.58 21.52 9.92
CA ILE A 127 13.03 21.43 9.96
C ILE A 127 13.70 22.67 9.37
N GLU A 128 13.05 23.34 8.41
CA GLU A 128 13.56 24.58 7.79
C GLU A 128 13.77 25.71 8.80
N ILE A 129 12.94 25.72 9.86
CA ILE A 129 12.98 26.75 10.92
C ILE A 129 13.51 26.19 12.25
N GLY A 130 14.08 24.99 12.28
CA GLY A 130 14.64 24.38 13.49
C GLY A 130 13.61 23.79 14.47
N GLU A 131 12.39 23.51 14.03
CA GLU A 131 11.27 23.04 14.87
C GLU A 131 10.74 21.67 14.41
N SER A 132 11.60 20.84 13.82
CA SER A 132 11.21 19.50 13.39
C SER A 132 11.06 18.53 14.55
N MET A 133 10.15 17.58 14.44
CA MET A 133 10.26 16.28 15.09
C MET A 133 10.73 15.27 14.05
N THR A 134 11.92 14.69 14.27
CA THR A 134 12.54 13.75 13.33
C THR A 134 12.66 12.37 13.97
N PHE A 135 12.14 11.34 13.29
CA PHE A 135 12.40 9.94 13.68
C PHE A 135 13.56 9.36 12.88
N LEU A 136 14.45 8.69 13.59
CA LEU A 136 15.65 8.04 13.06
C LEU A 136 15.58 6.53 13.31
N SER A 137 16.02 5.73 12.36
CA SER A 137 16.15 4.28 12.56
C SER A 137 17.32 3.71 11.77
N SER A 138 18.04 2.78 12.36
CA SER A 138 19.11 2.06 11.67
C SER A 138 18.55 0.95 10.79
N VAL A 139 19.10 0.80 9.59
CA VAL A 139 18.96 -0.38 8.73
C VAL A 139 20.22 -1.24 8.87
N SER A 140 21.39 -0.63 8.78
CA SER A 140 22.71 -1.23 8.91
C SER A 140 23.76 -0.25 9.44
N ALA A 141 23.34 0.97 9.81
CA ALA A 141 24.22 1.95 10.43
C ALA A 141 24.59 1.54 11.87
N ASP A 142 25.84 1.78 12.26
CA ASP A 142 26.30 1.51 13.60
C ASP A 142 25.82 2.54 14.65
N GLU A 143 26.07 2.26 15.92
CA GLU A 143 25.65 3.13 17.03
C GLU A 143 26.29 4.53 16.98
N LYS A 144 27.55 4.61 16.52
CA LYS A 144 28.29 5.89 16.40
C LYS A 144 27.67 6.76 15.30
N GLN A 145 27.31 6.15 14.17
CA GLN A 145 26.64 6.80 13.06
C GLN A 145 25.23 7.26 13.46
N MET A 146 24.48 6.44 14.20
CA MET A 146 23.16 6.83 14.69
C MET A 146 23.21 7.97 15.72
N LYS A 147 24.21 7.97 16.62
CA LYS A 147 24.47 9.09 17.54
C LYS A 147 24.83 10.39 16.78
N LEU A 148 25.62 10.28 15.70
CA LEU A 148 25.93 11.41 14.82
C LEU A 148 24.67 11.97 14.17
N LEU A 149 23.82 11.12 13.60
CA LEU A 149 22.54 11.56 13.03
C LEU A 149 21.65 12.21 14.07
N LYS A 150 21.51 11.60 15.26
CA LYS A 150 20.70 12.19 16.34
C LYS A 150 21.21 13.58 16.71
N LYS A 151 22.52 13.76 16.84
CA LYS A 151 23.12 15.07 17.13
C LYS A 151 22.84 16.07 16.01
N LEU A 152 22.96 15.65 14.74
CA LEU A 152 22.72 16.50 13.58
C LEU A 152 21.27 16.98 13.53
N PHE A 153 20.30 16.07 13.66
CA PHE A 153 18.88 16.41 13.62
C PHE A 153 18.38 17.14 14.89
N SER A 154 19.03 16.93 16.03
CA SER A 154 18.72 17.68 17.26
C SER A 154 19.10 19.16 17.20
N SER A 155 19.92 19.57 16.23
CA SER A 155 20.22 20.99 15.99
C SER A 155 19.14 21.71 15.18
N VAL A 156 18.20 20.98 14.59
CA VAL A 156 17.12 21.51 13.75
C VAL A 156 15.74 21.05 14.25
N GLY A 157 15.64 20.81 15.55
CA GLY A 157 14.43 20.39 16.24
C GLY A 157 14.68 19.30 17.28
N LYS A 158 13.74 18.37 17.43
CA LYS A 158 13.88 17.17 18.27
C LYS A 158 14.10 15.95 17.38
N ALA A 159 14.95 15.04 17.83
CA ALA A 159 15.25 13.80 17.11
C ALA A 159 15.21 12.60 18.04
N GLU A 160 14.48 11.54 17.65
CA GLU A 160 14.39 10.29 18.40
C GLU A 160 14.79 9.09 17.54
N ILE A 161 15.62 8.21 18.13
CA ILE A 161 15.96 6.94 17.53
C ILE A 161 14.92 5.92 17.96
N VAL A 162 14.26 5.30 16.98
CA VAL A 162 13.19 4.31 17.20
C VAL A 162 13.51 3.01 16.47
N PRO A 163 12.97 1.87 16.91
CA PRO A 163 13.02 0.63 16.17
C PRO A 163 12.39 0.79 14.77
N LEU A 164 12.86 -0.01 13.80
CA LEU A 164 12.45 0.10 12.41
C LEU A 164 10.93 -0.10 12.21
N ASP A 165 10.32 -0.99 12.97
CA ASP A 165 8.88 -1.26 12.97
C ASP A 165 8.03 -0.09 13.48
N ARG A 166 8.63 0.87 14.22
CA ARG A 166 7.98 2.09 14.71
C ARG A 166 8.10 3.28 13.76
N MET A 167 8.90 3.18 12.70
CA MET A 167 9.12 4.30 11.76
C MET A 167 7.84 4.77 11.09
N LEU A 168 6.95 3.85 10.71
CA LEU A 168 5.69 4.21 10.07
C LEU A 168 4.76 4.97 11.01
N SER A 169 4.67 4.54 12.27
CA SER A 169 3.91 5.24 13.32
C SER A 169 4.48 6.64 13.59
N GLY A 170 5.81 6.74 13.72
CA GLY A 170 6.50 8.02 13.86
C GLY A 170 6.25 8.95 12.67
N THR A 171 6.30 8.42 11.44
CA THR A 171 5.98 9.17 10.22
C THR A 171 4.56 9.72 10.26
N SER A 172 3.58 8.91 10.66
CA SER A 172 2.18 9.33 10.75
C SER A 172 1.98 10.45 11.76
N VAL A 173 2.57 10.32 12.95
CA VAL A 173 2.39 11.29 14.03
C VAL A 173 3.14 12.60 13.77
N ALA A 174 4.38 12.55 13.31
CA ALA A 174 5.22 13.75 13.18
C ALA A 174 5.25 14.32 11.76
N SER A 175 5.56 13.47 10.75
CA SER A 175 5.71 13.97 9.38
C SER A 175 4.37 14.25 8.70
N CYS A 176 3.34 13.42 8.93
CA CYS A 176 1.97 13.69 8.48
C CYS A 176 1.23 14.61 9.45
N GLY A 177 1.44 14.46 10.76
CA GLY A 177 0.76 15.18 11.83
C GLY A 177 0.89 16.69 11.72
N ILE A 178 2.00 17.23 11.20
CA ILE A 178 2.15 18.66 10.95
C ILE A 178 1.07 19.19 9.99
N ALA A 179 0.68 18.40 8.98
CA ALA A 179 -0.39 18.78 8.06
C ALA A 179 -1.77 18.76 8.75
N TYR A 180 -1.97 17.88 9.72
CA TYR A 180 -3.21 17.82 10.51
C TYR A 180 -3.33 19.01 11.45
N ALA A 181 -2.22 19.42 12.08
CA ALA A 181 -2.16 20.67 12.84
C ALA A 181 -2.46 21.89 11.96
N MET A 182 -1.87 21.96 10.75
CA MET A 182 -2.18 23.01 9.78
C MET A 182 -3.64 22.98 9.32
N ARG A 183 -4.30 21.80 9.26
CA ARG A 183 -5.72 21.68 8.96
C ARG A 183 -6.58 22.28 10.06
N TYR A 184 -6.23 22.05 11.34
CA TYR A 184 -6.87 22.71 12.49
C TYR A 184 -6.73 24.23 12.39
N ILE A 185 -5.52 24.75 12.16
CA ILE A 185 -5.25 26.19 11.98
C ILE A 185 -6.12 26.74 10.84
N SER A 186 -6.17 26.06 9.70
CA SER A 186 -6.98 26.47 8.55
C SER A 186 -8.48 26.55 8.88
N ALA A 187 -9.02 25.57 9.62
CA ALA A 187 -10.42 25.57 10.04
C ALA A 187 -10.70 26.71 11.03
N SER A 188 -9.83 26.90 12.03
CA SER A 188 -9.92 27.98 13.01
C SER A 188 -9.85 29.36 12.37
N THR A 189 -8.97 29.54 11.37
CA THR A 189 -8.89 30.78 10.58
C THR A 189 -10.20 31.09 9.85
N LYS A 190 -10.86 30.07 9.28
CA LYS A 190 -12.16 30.25 8.62
C LYS A 190 -13.26 30.66 9.63
N GLY A 191 -13.36 29.94 10.74
CA GLY A 191 -14.31 30.27 11.79
C GLY A 191 -14.09 31.67 12.38
N ALA A 192 -12.83 32.07 12.59
CA ALA A 192 -12.51 33.42 13.09
C ALA A 192 -12.94 34.54 12.11
N LYS A 193 -12.83 34.31 10.81
CA LYS A 193 -13.37 35.22 9.79
C LYS A 193 -14.91 35.33 9.85
N GLU A 194 -15.59 34.23 10.07
CA GLU A 194 -17.05 34.23 10.26
C GLU A 194 -17.48 35.01 11.52
N LEU A 195 -16.60 35.06 12.53
CA LEU A 195 -16.77 35.90 13.74
C LEU A 195 -16.43 37.36 13.53
N GLY A 196 -16.01 37.76 12.31
CA GLY A 196 -15.71 39.17 11.99
C GLY A 196 -14.27 39.61 12.30
N ILE A 197 -13.33 38.68 12.56
CA ILE A 197 -11.93 39.04 12.76
C ILE A 197 -11.30 39.37 11.40
N ASP A 198 -10.54 40.49 11.36
CA ASP A 198 -9.89 40.98 10.13
C ASP A 198 -8.96 39.93 9.53
N GLU A 199 -9.03 39.78 8.22
CA GLU A 199 -8.25 38.79 7.46
C GLU A 199 -6.73 38.98 7.65
N ARG A 200 -6.27 40.21 7.88
CA ARG A 200 -4.86 40.52 8.10
C ARG A 200 -4.32 39.97 9.42
N ASP A 201 -5.16 39.88 10.44
CA ASP A 201 -4.76 39.55 11.81
C ASP A 201 -5.04 38.09 12.17
N VAL A 202 -6.04 37.46 11.51
CA VAL A 202 -6.57 36.16 11.87
C VAL A 202 -5.51 35.05 11.91
N ASN A 203 -4.61 35.00 10.94
CA ASN A 203 -3.54 33.98 10.89
C ASN A 203 -2.57 34.16 12.10
N GLY A 204 -2.18 35.37 12.43
CA GLY A 204 -1.32 35.65 13.56
C GLY A 204 -1.96 35.23 14.90
N ILE A 205 -3.24 35.56 15.08
CA ILE A 205 -4.01 35.22 16.29
C ILE A 205 -4.11 33.70 16.46
N VAL A 206 -4.54 32.97 15.42
CA VAL A 206 -4.72 31.51 15.48
C VAL A 206 -3.37 30.82 15.68
N CYS A 207 -2.35 31.18 14.92
CA CYS A 207 -1.01 30.60 15.07
C CYS A 207 -0.43 30.83 16.47
N GLN A 208 -0.57 32.03 17.03
CA GLN A 208 -0.09 32.34 18.38
C GLN A 208 -0.85 31.52 19.44
N THR A 209 -2.15 31.34 19.28
CA THR A 209 -2.96 30.53 20.20
C THR A 209 -2.53 29.06 20.18
N VAL A 210 -2.34 28.47 19.01
CA VAL A 210 -1.88 27.07 18.86
C VAL A 210 -0.46 26.89 19.41
N LYS A 211 0.43 27.85 19.13
CA LYS A 211 1.78 27.87 19.70
C LYS A 211 1.72 27.91 21.23
N GLY A 212 0.93 28.79 21.81
CA GLY A 212 0.78 28.92 23.25
C GLY A 212 0.27 27.62 23.90
N ALA A 213 -0.71 26.96 23.30
CA ALA A 213 -1.23 25.69 23.79
C ALA A 213 -0.15 24.58 23.78
N SER A 214 0.60 24.44 22.71
CA SER A 214 1.68 23.45 22.59
C SER A 214 2.83 23.72 23.57
N GLU A 215 3.22 24.99 23.75
CA GLU A 215 4.27 25.40 24.68
C GLU A 215 3.86 25.15 26.14
N LEU A 216 2.62 25.43 26.53
CA LEU A 216 2.13 25.19 27.89
C LEU A 216 2.24 23.72 28.29
N ILE A 217 1.81 22.82 27.42
CA ILE A 217 1.91 21.37 27.65
C ILE A 217 3.38 20.96 27.83
N SER A 218 4.25 21.43 26.93
CA SER A 218 5.69 21.13 26.95
C SER A 218 6.39 21.66 28.19
N TRP A 219 6.10 22.92 28.57
CA TRP A 219 6.70 23.62 29.69
C TRP A 219 6.27 23.04 31.04
N ARG A 220 4.98 22.77 31.19
CA ARG A 220 4.43 22.18 32.43
C ARG A 220 4.63 20.68 32.55
N LYS A 221 4.95 20.00 31.43
CA LYS A 221 4.95 18.55 31.32
C LYS A 221 3.63 17.93 31.76
N SER A 222 2.53 18.62 31.49
CA SER A 222 1.16 18.22 31.81
C SER A 222 0.55 17.39 30.66
N SER A 223 -0.59 16.74 30.92
CA SER A 223 -1.39 16.14 29.85
C SER A 223 -2.21 17.22 29.12
N PRO A 224 -2.59 17.01 27.87
CA PRO A 224 -3.53 17.88 27.16
C PRO A 224 -4.85 18.03 27.93
N GLU A 225 -5.35 16.96 28.54
CA GLU A 225 -6.58 16.91 29.31
C GLU A 225 -6.52 17.84 30.54
N ASP A 226 -5.39 17.84 31.25
CA ASP A 226 -5.18 18.74 32.41
C ASP A 226 -5.21 20.21 31.98
N GLU A 227 -4.59 20.53 30.83
CA GLU A 227 -4.59 21.91 30.35
C GLU A 227 -5.97 22.34 29.82
N ILE A 228 -6.72 21.45 29.19
CA ILE A 228 -8.11 21.68 28.81
C ILE A 228 -8.97 21.95 30.04
N ALA A 229 -8.84 21.13 31.10
CA ALA A 229 -9.60 21.30 32.34
C ALA A 229 -9.33 22.66 33.00
N ARG A 230 -8.08 23.17 32.94
CA ARG A 230 -7.69 24.49 33.51
C ARG A 230 -8.38 25.67 32.83
N VAL A 231 -8.70 25.57 31.55
CA VAL A 231 -9.35 26.64 30.77
C VAL A 231 -10.85 26.41 30.57
N THR A 232 -11.39 25.34 31.17
CA THR A 232 -12.79 24.96 31.05
C THR A 232 -13.52 25.20 32.36
N THR A 233 -14.55 26.04 32.36
CA THR A 233 -15.42 26.25 33.50
C THR A 233 -16.79 25.65 33.27
N PRO A 234 -17.50 25.17 34.32
CA PRO A 234 -18.86 24.67 34.19
C PRO A 234 -19.77 25.68 33.47
N ASN A 235 -20.47 25.24 32.44
CA ASN A 235 -21.31 26.08 31.55
C ASN A 235 -20.61 27.21 30.79
N GLY A 236 -19.23 27.25 30.79
CA GLY A 236 -18.44 28.24 30.11
C GLY A 236 -18.44 28.11 28.58
N LEU A 237 -18.00 29.15 27.90
CA LEU A 237 -17.92 29.18 26.42
C LEU A 237 -17.00 28.10 25.88
N THR A 238 -15.87 27.84 26.56
CA THR A 238 -14.91 26.80 26.16
C THR A 238 -15.55 25.42 26.14
N LEU A 239 -16.32 25.07 27.20
CA LEU A 239 -16.99 23.76 27.27
C LEU A 239 -18.03 23.59 26.15
N LYS A 240 -18.81 24.64 25.85
CA LYS A 240 -19.78 24.62 24.75
C LYS A 240 -19.12 24.39 23.40
N GLY A 241 -17.98 25.04 23.15
CA GLY A 241 -17.18 24.85 21.93
C GLY A 241 -16.63 23.44 21.81
N LEU A 242 -16.02 22.89 22.89
CA LEU A 242 -15.49 21.53 22.91
C LEU A 242 -16.57 20.49 22.65
N ASN A 243 -17.74 20.60 23.30
CA ASN A 243 -18.86 19.69 23.09
C ASN A 243 -19.37 19.74 21.64
N ALA A 244 -19.40 20.92 21.02
CA ALA A 244 -19.80 21.05 19.62
C ALA A 244 -18.78 20.40 18.67
N MET A 245 -17.47 20.54 18.95
CA MET A 245 -16.41 19.88 18.17
C MET A 245 -16.47 18.36 18.30
N GLU A 246 -16.63 17.83 19.52
CA GLU A 246 -16.76 16.38 19.74
C GLU A 246 -18.05 15.83 19.11
N GLY A 247 -19.16 16.52 19.22
CA GLY A 247 -20.42 16.17 18.57
C GLY A 247 -20.32 16.12 17.03
N ALA A 248 -19.36 16.87 16.45
CA ALA A 248 -19.01 16.83 15.03
C ALA A 248 -17.95 15.75 14.68
N GLY A 249 -17.49 14.93 15.65
CA GLY A 249 -16.53 13.85 15.43
C GLY A 249 -15.08 14.30 15.31
N PHE A 250 -14.68 15.36 15.99
CA PHE A 250 -13.32 15.92 15.89
C PHE A 250 -12.25 14.92 16.31
N SER A 251 -12.32 14.35 17.49
CA SER A 251 -11.34 13.40 18.00
C SER A 251 -11.25 12.16 17.13
N GLU A 252 -12.39 11.61 16.71
CA GLU A 252 -12.43 10.45 15.81
C GLU A 252 -11.75 10.76 14.48
N SER A 253 -11.99 11.94 13.89
CA SER A 253 -11.38 12.33 12.61
C SER A 253 -9.86 12.45 12.70
N VAL A 254 -9.32 12.98 13.81
CA VAL A 254 -7.88 13.09 14.05
C VAL A 254 -7.26 11.70 14.23
N ILE A 255 -7.86 10.83 15.06
CA ILE A 255 -7.39 9.46 15.28
C ILE A 255 -7.38 8.69 13.97
N LYS A 256 -8.45 8.76 13.17
CA LYS A 256 -8.55 8.12 11.86
C LYS A 256 -7.47 8.63 10.90
N GLY A 257 -7.23 9.93 10.87
CA GLY A 257 -6.15 10.53 10.07
C GLY A 257 -4.76 10.00 10.42
N LEU A 258 -4.47 9.80 11.71
CA LEU A 258 -3.20 9.25 12.18
C LEU A 258 -3.06 7.75 11.89
N THR A 259 -4.13 6.98 12.06
CA THR A 259 -4.08 5.51 12.00
C THR A 259 -4.22 4.95 10.59
N VAL A 260 -4.83 5.67 9.66
CA VAL A 260 -5.09 5.17 8.28
C VAL A 260 -3.83 4.71 7.54
N ASN A 261 -2.68 5.35 7.81
CA ASN A 261 -1.41 5.02 7.18
C ASN A 261 -0.60 3.96 7.95
N THR A 262 -0.95 3.71 9.22
CA THR A 262 -0.27 2.75 10.11
C THR A 262 -1.05 1.46 10.26
N ALA A 263 -2.35 1.48 9.97
CA ALA A 263 -3.13 0.26 9.89
C ALA A 263 -2.50 -0.65 8.83
N LYS A 264 -2.08 -1.84 9.26
CA LYS A 264 -1.62 -2.88 8.34
C LYS A 264 -2.77 -3.14 7.37
N ARG A 265 -2.59 -2.75 6.11
CA ARG A 265 -3.64 -2.95 5.11
C ARG A 265 -3.94 -4.43 5.00
N ARG A 266 -5.14 -4.79 5.31
CA ARG A 266 -5.62 -6.17 5.19
C ARG A 266 -6.06 -6.40 3.76
N ARG A 267 -5.12 -6.81 2.90
CA ARG A 267 -5.40 -7.05 1.48
C ARG A 267 -5.91 -8.45 1.27
N LEU A 268 -7.04 -8.55 0.60
CA LEU A 268 -7.70 -9.80 0.29
C LEU A 268 -7.88 -9.92 -1.22
N VAL A 269 -7.38 -11.00 -1.80
CA VAL A 269 -7.74 -11.39 -3.17
C VAL A 269 -8.83 -12.45 -3.10
N VAL A 270 -9.96 -12.17 -3.73
CA VAL A 270 -11.06 -13.12 -3.88
C VAL A 270 -11.11 -13.59 -5.33
N LYS A 271 -10.85 -14.86 -5.57
CA LYS A 271 -11.00 -15.46 -6.89
C LYS A 271 -12.30 -16.23 -6.99
N VAL A 272 -13.09 -15.96 -8.01
CA VAL A 272 -14.35 -16.67 -8.26
C VAL A 272 -14.27 -17.44 -9.56
N GLY A 273 -14.43 -18.78 -9.45
CA GLY A 273 -14.40 -19.69 -10.59
C GLY A 273 -15.67 -19.61 -11.45
N SER A 274 -15.56 -19.95 -12.76
CA SER A 274 -16.72 -19.95 -13.67
C SER A 274 -17.85 -20.86 -13.20
N ASN A 275 -17.54 -22.04 -12.65
CA ASN A 275 -18.54 -22.98 -12.13
C ASN A 275 -19.30 -22.47 -10.89
N VAL A 276 -18.80 -21.42 -10.21
CA VAL A 276 -19.49 -20.72 -9.13
C VAL A 276 -20.46 -19.68 -9.71
N LEU A 277 -20.03 -19.02 -10.79
CA LEU A 277 -20.76 -17.90 -11.41
C LEU A 277 -21.80 -18.35 -12.44
N THR A 278 -21.83 -19.63 -12.83
CA THR A 278 -22.73 -20.13 -13.88
C THR A 278 -23.64 -21.21 -13.34
N ARG A 279 -24.87 -21.23 -13.89
CA ARG A 279 -25.86 -22.31 -13.72
C ARG A 279 -25.50 -23.52 -14.58
N ALA A 280 -26.26 -24.60 -14.42
CA ALA A 280 -26.08 -25.83 -15.19
C ALA A 280 -26.29 -25.64 -16.71
N ASP A 281 -27.11 -24.66 -17.11
CA ASP A 281 -27.36 -24.26 -18.49
C ASP A 281 -26.23 -23.37 -19.09
N GLY A 282 -25.22 -23.03 -18.31
CA GLY A 282 -24.11 -22.18 -18.72
C GLY A 282 -24.37 -20.67 -18.63
N ALA A 283 -25.58 -20.24 -18.27
CA ALA A 283 -25.90 -18.84 -18.05
C ALA A 283 -25.32 -18.34 -16.72
N LEU A 284 -25.10 -17.01 -16.62
CA LEU A 284 -24.69 -16.39 -15.36
C LEU A 284 -25.75 -16.58 -14.26
N ASP A 285 -25.30 -16.97 -13.10
CA ASP A 285 -26.11 -17.02 -11.88
C ASP A 285 -26.07 -15.64 -11.18
N THR A 286 -27.00 -14.77 -11.56
CA THR A 286 -27.07 -13.40 -11.02
C THR A 286 -27.28 -13.37 -9.51
N THR A 287 -28.04 -14.34 -8.96
CA THR A 287 -28.25 -14.45 -7.51
C THR A 287 -26.93 -14.75 -6.80
N ARG A 288 -26.13 -15.67 -7.33
CA ARG A 288 -24.82 -16.01 -6.76
C ARG A 288 -23.83 -14.85 -6.88
N VAL A 289 -23.81 -14.16 -8.03
CA VAL A 289 -22.97 -12.97 -8.22
C VAL A 289 -23.35 -11.90 -7.20
N SER A 290 -24.65 -11.64 -6.98
CA SER A 290 -25.14 -10.69 -5.98
C SER A 290 -24.66 -11.06 -4.57
N SER A 291 -24.89 -12.32 -4.16
CA SER A 291 -24.46 -12.79 -2.83
C SER A 291 -22.96 -12.66 -2.60
N ILE A 292 -22.12 -12.88 -3.62
CA ILE A 292 -20.67 -12.67 -3.51
C ILE A 292 -20.33 -11.19 -3.39
N VAL A 293 -21.00 -10.32 -4.14
CA VAL A 293 -20.81 -8.85 -4.03
C VAL A 293 -21.17 -8.36 -2.62
N ASP A 294 -22.29 -8.82 -2.07
CA ASP A 294 -22.74 -8.47 -0.71
C ASP A 294 -21.66 -8.81 0.33
N GLN A 295 -21.08 -10.00 0.23
CA GLN A 295 -20.01 -10.46 1.13
C GLN A 295 -18.70 -9.69 0.93
N ILE A 296 -18.34 -9.32 -0.32
CA ILE A 296 -17.19 -8.47 -0.63
C ILE A 296 -17.38 -7.09 0.00
N VAL A 297 -18.58 -6.51 -0.12
CA VAL A 297 -18.90 -5.21 0.50
C VAL A 297 -18.84 -5.31 2.03
N GLY A 298 -19.35 -6.41 2.61
CA GLY A 298 -19.22 -6.70 4.04
C GLY A 298 -17.75 -6.74 4.48
N ALA A 299 -16.91 -7.50 3.81
CA ALA A 299 -15.48 -7.59 4.13
C ALA A 299 -14.75 -6.23 4.00
N ARG A 300 -15.17 -5.37 3.07
CA ARG A 300 -14.64 -4.00 2.98
C ARG A 300 -15.01 -3.14 4.19
N LYS A 301 -16.21 -3.29 4.74
CA LYS A 301 -16.62 -2.60 5.99
C LYS A 301 -15.77 -3.04 7.18
N GLU A 302 -15.29 -4.29 7.17
CA GLU A 302 -14.33 -4.83 8.14
C GLU A 302 -12.87 -4.39 7.89
N GLY A 303 -12.63 -3.46 6.95
CA GLY A 303 -11.32 -2.86 6.69
C GLY A 303 -10.42 -3.63 5.71
N TYR A 304 -10.97 -4.55 4.91
CA TYR A 304 -10.20 -5.20 3.85
C TYR A 304 -10.15 -4.36 2.57
N ASP A 305 -8.96 -4.19 2.01
CA ASP A 305 -8.73 -3.78 0.63
C ASP A 305 -8.88 -5.01 -0.27
N ILE A 306 -9.89 -5.04 -1.15
CA ILE A 306 -10.24 -6.24 -1.91
C ILE A 306 -9.92 -6.08 -3.39
N VAL A 307 -9.30 -7.11 -3.97
CA VAL A 307 -9.19 -7.33 -5.41
C VAL A 307 -10.01 -8.56 -5.78
N LEU A 308 -10.95 -8.40 -6.71
CA LEU A 308 -11.78 -9.48 -7.24
C LEU A 308 -11.15 -10.03 -8.52
N VAL A 309 -10.75 -11.30 -8.53
CA VAL A 309 -10.34 -12.02 -9.74
C VAL A 309 -11.51 -12.87 -10.20
N THR A 310 -12.11 -12.50 -11.33
CA THR A 310 -13.34 -13.13 -11.81
C THR A 310 -13.10 -14.02 -13.01
N SER A 311 -14.00 -14.95 -13.23
CA SER A 311 -14.15 -15.76 -14.44
C SER A 311 -15.55 -15.53 -15.03
N GLY A 312 -15.94 -16.32 -16.02
CA GLY A 312 -17.32 -16.35 -16.51
C GLY A 312 -17.60 -15.50 -17.76
N ALA A 313 -16.64 -14.70 -18.24
CA ALA A 313 -16.83 -13.88 -19.44
C ALA A 313 -17.18 -14.75 -20.68
N VAL A 314 -16.43 -15.81 -20.94
CA VAL A 314 -16.68 -16.74 -22.06
C VAL A 314 -18.04 -17.42 -21.92
N ALA A 315 -18.40 -17.88 -20.72
CA ALA A 315 -19.70 -18.50 -20.47
C ALA A 315 -20.85 -17.50 -20.70
N CYS A 316 -20.71 -16.28 -20.20
CA CYS A 316 -21.68 -15.21 -20.43
C CYS A 316 -21.87 -14.90 -21.93
N GLY A 317 -20.78 -14.77 -22.69
CA GLY A 317 -20.88 -14.51 -24.12
C GLY A 317 -21.51 -15.66 -24.90
N ARG A 318 -21.21 -16.90 -24.51
CA ARG A 318 -21.83 -18.10 -25.11
C ARG A 318 -23.35 -18.15 -24.91
N SER A 319 -23.86 -17.67 -23.77
CA SER A 319 -25.31 -17.60 -23.52
C SER A 319 -26.04 -16.54 -24.33
N ILE A 320 -25.33 -15.54 -24.85
CA ILE A 320 -25.90 -14.42 -25.60
C ILE A 320 -25.96 -14.72 -27.11
N ILE A 321 -24.90 -15.33 -27.66
CA ILE A 321 -24.80 -15.58 -29.10
C ILE A 321 -24.87 -17.08 -29.38
N ARG A 322 -25.88 -17.49 -30.20
CA ARG A 322 -25.93 -18.80 -30.85
C ARG A 322 -25.02 -18.76 -32.07
N GLN A 323 -24.11 -19.72 -32.19
CA GLN A 323 -23.11 -19.72 -33.25
C GLN A 323 -23.18 -20.91 -34.17
N ASP A 324 -22.90 -20.63 -35.48
CA ASP A 324 -22.59 -21.65 -36.49
C ASP A 324 -21.18 -22.24 -36.24
N ASN A 325 -21.03 -23.55 -36.53
CA ASN A 325 -19.85 -24.39 -36.26
C ASN A 325 -18.57 -24.03 -37.06
N LYS A 326 -18.48 -22.83 -37.66
CA LYS A 326 -17.38 -22.42 -38.55
C LYS A 326 -16.14 -21.82 -37.85
N LEU A 327 -16.23 -21.45 -36.56
CA LEU A 327 -15.12 -20.88 -35.84
C LEU A 327 -14.29 -21.94 -35.10
N ASN A 328 -12.95 -21.74 -35.11
CA ASN A 328 -12.07 -22.55 -34.27
C ASN A 328 -12.20 -22.17 -32.78
N GLU A 329 -11.64 -22.98 -31.88
CA GLU A 329 -11.78 -22.77 -30.43
C GLU A 329 -11.19 -21.43 -29.94
N VAL A 330 -10.12 -20.94 -30.54
CA VAL A 330 -9.53 -19.64 -30.21
C VAL A 330 -10.48 -18.51 -30.60
N GLN A 331 -11.01 -18.56 -31.84
CA GLN A 331 -11.96 -17.57 -32.34
C GLN A 331 -13.25 -17.55 -31.52
N LYS A 332 -13.80 -18.73 -31.17
CA LYS A 332 -14.97 -18.84 -30.28
C LYS A 332 -14.71 -18.18 -28.95
N ARG A 333 -13.55 -18.48 -28.33
CA ARG A 333 -13.17 -17.90 -27.04
C ARG A 333 -13.04 -16.39 -27.12
N GLN A 334 -12.33 -15.86 -28.13
CA GLN A 334 -12.16 -14.43 -28.34
C GLN A 334 -13.51 -13.72 -28.50
N LEU A 335 -14.39 -14.27 -29.35
CA LEU A 335 -15.71 -13.69 -29.59
C LEU A 335 -16.56 -13.70 -28.31
N PHE A 336 -16.67 -14.85 -27.63
CA PHE A 336 -17.50 -14.99 -26.44
C PHE A 336 -16.95 -14.15 -25.27
N SER A 337 -15.63 -14.08 -25.09
CA SER A 337 -15.04 -13.25 -24.04
C SER A 337 -15.27 -11.75 -24.31
N ALA A 338 -15.12 -11.30 -25.57
CA ALA A 338 -15.33 -9.89 -25.93
C ALA A 338 -16.75 -9.41 -25.58
N ILE A 339 -17.75 -10.24 -25.90
CA ILE A 339 -19.17 -9.90 -25.62
C ILE A 339 -19.50 -10.11 -24.14
N GLY A 340 -19.09 -11.26 -23.59
CA GLY A 340 -19.44 -11.66 -22.24
C GLY A 340 -18.78 -10.77 -21.17
N GLN A 341 -17.57 -10.28 -21.42
CA GLN A 341 -16.88 -9.38 -20.49
C GLN A 341 -17.66 -8.07 -20.27
N VAL A 342 -18.25 -7.50 -21.32
CA VAL A 342 -19.08 -6.30 -21.21
C VAL A 342 -20.29 -6.56 -20.30
N ARG A 343 -20.99 -7.67 -20.50
CA ARG A 343 -22.16 -8.05 -19.68
C ARG A 343 -21.81 -8.38 -18.25
N LEU A 344 -20.70 -9.08 -18.03
CA LEU A 344 -20.21 -9.42 -16.70
C LEU A 344 -19.85 -8.16 -15.90
N MET A 345 -19.17 -7.21 -16.54
CA MET A 345 -18.82 -5.94 -15.91
C MET A 345 -20.04 -5.06 -15.63
N ASP A 346 -21.01 -4.99 -16.55
CA ASP A 346 -22.29 -4.29 -16.34
C ASP A 346 -23.03 -4.84 -15.12
N LEU A 347 -23.06 -6.17 -14.95
CA LEU A 347 -23.67 -6.81 -13.79
C LEU A 347 -22.93 -6.44 -12.49
N TYR A 348 -21.60 -6.57 -12.45
CA TYR A 348 -20.82 -6.19 -11.27
C TYR A 348 -21.00 -4.68 -10.96
N TYR A 349 -20.94 -3.82 -11.97
CA TYR A 349 -21.13 -2.39 -11.79
C TYR A 349 -22.46 -2.06 -11.12
N LYS A 350 -23.56 -2.63 -11.61
CA LYS A 350 -24.90 -2.44 -11.05
C LYS A 350 -25.00 -2.90 -9.59
N LEU A 351 -24.44 -4.06 -9.29
CA LEU A 351 -24.49 -4.60 -7.93
C LEU A 351 -23.62 -3.81 -6.93
N PHE A 352 -22.43 -3.36 -7.33
CA PHE A 352 -21.56 -2.60 -6.44
C PHE A 352 -22.02 -1.16 -6.23
N ILE A 353 -22.59 -0.51 -7.28
CA ILE A 353 -23.02 0.88 -7.18
C ILE A 353 -24.18 1.08 -6.22
N ASP A 354 -25.03 0.06 -6.01
CA ASP A 354 -26.12 0.08 -5.02
C ASP A 354 -25.59 0.24 -3.58
N TYR A 355 -24.33 -0.15 -3.34
CA TYR A 355 -23.62 0.07 -2.08
C TYR A 355 -22.73 1.32 -2.08
N GLY A 356 -22.79 2.16 -3.12
CA GLY A 356 -21.91 3.32 -3.27
C GLY A 356 -20.43 2.95 -3.52
N VAL A 357 -20.17 1.73 -3.98
CA VAL A 357 -18.82 1.21 -4.24
C VAL A 357 -18.51 1.26 -5.73
N ASN A 358 -17.45 1.98 -6.08
CA ASN A 358 -16.94 1.98 -7.45
C ASN A 358 -16.08 0.73 -7.73
N ILE A 359 -16.17 0.23 -8.94
CA ILE A 359 -15.28 -0.84 -9.45
C ILE A 359 -14.48 -0.35 -10.64
N GLY A 360 -13.35 -0.99 -10.91
CA GLY A 360 -12.56 -0.72 -12.10
C GLY A 360 -12.06 -2.02 -12.74
N GLN A 361 -12.16 -2.13 -14.05
CA GLN A 361 -11.75 -3.31 -14.81
C GLN A 361 -10.25 -3.31 -15.08
N ILE A 362 -9.62 -4.48 -14.88
CA ILE A 362 -8.25 -4.76 -15.31
C ILE A 362 -8.25 -6.04 -16.13
N LEU A 363 -7.90 -5.94 -17.41
CA LEU A 363 -7.67 -7.10 -18.28
C LEU A 363 -6.17 -7.29 -18.47
N THR A 364 -5.70 -8.50 -18.20
CA THR A 364 -4.27 -8.80 -18.16
C THR A 364 -3.92 -10.10 -18.88
N THR A 365 -2.66 -10.23 -19.29
CA THR A 365 -2.09 -11.43 -19.88
C THR A 365 -0.85 -11.86 -19.09
N LYS A 366 -0.36 -13.06 -19.30
CA LYS A 366 0.87 -13.57 -18.63
C LYS A 366 2.08 -12.65 -18.86
N LYS A 367 2.14 -11.98 -20.01
CA LYS A 367 3.20 -11.01 -20.34
C LYS A 367 3.27 -9.84 -19.36
N ASN A 368 2.13 -9.40 -18.82
CA ASN A 368 2.07 -8.30 -17.85
C ASN A 368 2.74 -8.63 -16.51
N PHE A 369 3.00 -9.90 -16.23
CA PHE A 369 3.68 -10.35 -15.01
C PHE A 369 5.15 -10.71 -15.23
N SER A 370 5.62 -10.83 -16.48
CA SER A 370 7.00 -11.22 -16.80
C SER A 370 7.92 -10.03 -17.11
N GLY A 371 7.38 -8.91 -17.58
CA GLY A 371 8.14 -7.69 -17.86
C GLY A 371 8.17 -6.73 -16.65
N LYS A 372 9.36 -6.25 -16.26
CA LYS A 372 9.49 -5.33 -15.10
C LYS A 372 8.62 -4.07 -15.23
N ARG A 373 8.58 -3.47 -16.44
CA ARG A 373 7.81 -2.24 -16.71
C ARG A 373 6.32 -2.48 -16.66
N GLU A 374 5.86 -3.53 -17.32
CA GLU A 374 4.45 -3.93 -17.38
C GLU A 374 3.95 -4.32 -15.99
N TYR A 375 4.74 -5.10 -15.24
CA TYR A 375 4.46 -5.47 -13.86
C TYR A 375 4.29 -4.24 -12.96
N THR A 376 5.24 -3.30 -13.02
CA THR A 376 5.20 -2.08 -12.22
C THR A 376 3.99 -1.21 -12.56
N ASN A 377 3.66 -1.06 -13.85
CA ASN A 377 2.51 -0.26 -14.28
C ASN A 377 1.19 -0.88 -13.81
N GLN A 378 1.05 -2.21 -13.90
CA GLN A 378 -0.15 -2.90 -13.44
C GLN A 378 -0.29 -2.85 -11.91
N SER A 379 0.80 -3.06 -11.18
CA SER A 379 0.84 -2.91 -9.72
C SER A 379 0.43 -1.50 -9.29
N ASN A 380 1.00 -0.46 -9.91
CA ASN A 380 0.65 0.93 -9.63
C ASN A 380 -0.82 1.23 -9.92
N CYS A 381 -1.38 0.68 -10.99
CA CYS A 381 -2.80 0.85 -11.32
C CYS A 381 -3.69 0.28 -10.22
N ILE A 382 -3.42 -0.97 -9.77
CA ILE A 382 -4.16 -1.61 -8.68
C ILE A 382 -4.03 -0.79 -7.39
N GLU A 383 -2.82 -0.35 -7.04
CA GLU A 383 -2.58 0.47 -5.86
C GLU A 383 -3.37 1.79 -5.87
N VAL A 384 -3.40 2.49 -7.00
CA VAL A 384 -4.18 3.73 -7.16
C VAL A 384 -5.67 3.48 -6.99
N MET A 385 -6.19 2.39 -7.57
CA MET A 385 -7.60 2.01 -7.42
C MET A 385 -7.95 1.71 -5.95
N LEU A 386 -7.17 0.86 -5.27
CA LEU A 386 -7.38 0.54 -3.86
C LEU A 386 -7.29 1.78 -2.98
N ASN A 387 -6.31 2.66 -3.22
CA ASN A 387 -6.16 3.94 -2.52
C ASN A 387 -7.32 4.91 -2.73
N SER A 388 -8.02 4.78 -3.86
CA SER A 388 -9.20 5.58 -4.21
C SER A 388 -10.51 4.93 -3.75
N GLY A 389 -10.46 3.83 -3.00
CA GLY A 389 -11.64 3.09 -2.54
C GLY A 389 -12.37 2.32 -3.64
N VAL A 390 -11.73 2.15 -4.81
CA VAL A 390 -12.27 1.40 -5.96
C VAL A 390 -11.89 -0.07 -5.84
N VAL A 391 -12.82 -0.99 -6.11
CA VAL A 391 -12.53 -2.44 -6.15
C VAL A 391 -12.01 -2.81 -7.55
N PRO A 392 -10.73 -3.25 -7.69
CA PRO A 392 -10.24 -3.77 -8.95
C PRO A 392 -10.91 -5.12 -9.26
N VAL A 393 -11.51 -5.23 -10.45
CA VAL A 393 -12.06 -6.48 -11.01
C VAL A 393 -11.12 -6.93 -12.12
N VAL A 394 -10.35 -7.97 -11.82
CA VAL A 394 -9.28 -8.48 -12.69
C VAL A 394 -9.76 -9.73 -13.43
N ASN A 395 -9.48 -9.81 -14.72
CA ASN A 395 -9.71 -11.01 -15.54
C ASN A 395 -8.63 -11.18 -16.60
N GLU A 396 -8.51 -12.37 -17.16
CA GLU A 396 -7.66 -12.61 -18.33
C GLU A 396 -8.17 -11.83 -19.54
N ASN A 397 -7.25 -11.27 -20.33
CA ASN A 397 -7.58 -10.65 -21.61
C ASN A 397 -7.67 -11.68 -22.72
N ASP A 398 -8.75 -12.45 -22.71
CA ASP A 398 -9.01 -13.53 -23.66
C ASP A 398 -9.09 -13.08 -25.12
N THR A 399 -9.28 -11.77 -25.36
CA THR A 399 -9.40 -11.22 -26.74
C THR A 399 -8.05 -11.17 -27.45
N VAL A 400 -6.95 -11.03 -26.70
CA VAL A 400 -5.58 -10.94 -27.25
C VAL A 400 -4.69 -12.11 -26.81
N SER A 401 -5.17 -12.95 -25.90
CA SER A 401 -4.41 -14.10 -25.40
C SER A 401 -4.39 -15.22 -26.43
N ILE A 402 -3.20 -15.53 -26.94
CA ILE A 402 -2.90 -16.75 -27.71
C ILE A 402 -2.23 -17.77 -26.79
N LYS A 403 -2.08 -19.03 -27.24
CA LYS A 403 -1.62 -20.16 -26.37
C LYS A 403 -0.42 -19.83 -25.49
N GLU A 404 0.56 -19.07 -25.99
CA GLU A 404 1.80 -18.73 -25.29
C GLU A 404 1.62 -17.61 -24.24
N LEU A 405 0.58 -16.78 -24.37
CA LEU A 405 0.27 -15.64 -23.50
C LEU A 405 -0.84 -15.94 -22.50
N MET A 406 -1.41 -17.15 -22.54
CA MET A 406 -2.53 -17.54 -21.69
C MET A 406 -2.05 -17.98 -20.31
N PHE A 407 -2.80 -17.61 -19.30
CA PHE A 407 -2.72 -18.29 -18.01
C PHE A 407 -3.23 -19.74 -18.15
N THR A 408 -2.76 -20.63 -17.30
CA THR A 408 -3.31 -21.98 -17.20
C THR A 408 -4.79 -21.89 -16.85
N ASP A 409 -5.10 -21.02 -15.89
CA ASP A 409 -6.45 -20.66 -15.45
C ASP A 409 -6.41 -19.35 -14.62
N ASN A 410 -7.58 -18.86 -14.18
CA ASN A 410 -7.66 -17.69 -13.31
C ASN A 410 -7.18 -17.97 -11.86
N ASP A 411 -6.87 -19.20 -11.49
CA ASP A 411 -6.22 -19.52 -10.22
C ASP A 411 -4.75 -19.04 -10.28
N GLU A 412 -4.03 -19.31 -11.39
CA GLU A 412 -2.68 -18.79 -11.63
C GLU A 412 -2.67 -17.24 -11.59
N LEU A 413 -3.62 -16.62 -12.28
CA LEU A 413 -3.78 -15.17 -12.27
C LEU A 413 -3.99 -14.64 -10.85
N SER A 414 -4.84 -15.28 -10.05
CA SER A 414 -5.13 -14.83 -8.69
C SER A 414 -3.93 -14.91 -7.75
N GLY A 415 -3.12 -15.98 -7.87
CA GLY A 415 -1.86 -16.11 -7.12
C GLY A 415 -0.84 -15.03 -7.49
N LEU A 416 -0.70 -14.72 -8.78
CA LEU A 416 0.17 -13.65 -9.25
C LEU A 416 -0.29 -12.27 -8.78
N VAL A 417 -1.60 -11.99 -8.82
CA VAL A 417 -2.18 -10.74 -8.29
C VAL A 417 -1.97 -10.65 -6.78
N ALA A 418 -2.22 -11.73 -6.03
CA ALA A 418 -2.01 -11.76 -4.58
C ALA A 418 -0.56 -11.45 -4.20
N THR A 419 0.39 -12.04 -4.92
CA THR A 419 1.83 -11.77 -4.74
C THR A 419 2.18 -10.32 -5.12
N MET A 420 1.63 -9.81 -6.23
CA MET A 420 1.89 -8.45 -6.71
C MET A 420 1.49 -7.37 -5.71
N ILE A 421 0.36 -7.55 -5.02
CA ILE A 421 -0.15 -6.56 -4.06
C ILE A 421 0.26 -6.86 -2.61
N GLY A 422 1.01 -7.92 -2.35
CA GLY A 422 1.35 -8.37 -0.99
C GLY A 422 0.09 -8.66 -0.16
N ALA A 423 -0.82 -9.48 -0.70
CA ALA A 423 -2.07 -9.81 -0.03
C ALA A 423 -1.83 -10.55 1.30
N GLU A 424 -2.68 -10.30 2.30
CA GLU A 424 -2.72 -11.10 3.54
C GLU A 424 -3.29 -12.49 3.25
N LYS A 425 -4.33 -12.53 2.41
CA LYS A 425 -5.05 -13.76 2.07
C LYS A 425 -5.43 -13.80 0.59
N LEU A 426 -5.44 -15.01 0.04
CA LEU A 426 -6.07 -15.35 -1.23
C LEU A 426 -7.18 -16.37 -0.95
N ILE A 427 -8.43 -16.04 -1.27
CA ILE A 427 -9.56 -16.98 -1.18
C ILE A 427 -9.96 -17.40 -2.59
N ILE A 428 -9.84 -18.69 -2.88
CA ILE A 428 -10.24 -19.31 -4.15
C ILE A 428 -11.58 -19.99 -3.97
N LEU A 429 -12.63 -19.37 -4.50
CA LEU A 429 -13.97 -19.92 -4.50
C LEU A 429 -14.15 -20.89 -5.68
N THR A 430 -14.48 -22.12 -5.37
CA THR A 430 -14.69 -23.22 -6.31
C THR A 430 -16.06 -23.88 -6.07
N ASN A 431 -16.39 -24.94 -6.78
CA ASN A 431 -17.66 -25.69 -6.64
C ASN A 431 -17.55 -26.90 -5.70
N VAL A 432 -16.45 -27.04 -4.97
CA VAL A 432 -16.22 -28.10 -3.97
C VAL A 432 -15.78 -27.48 -2.66
N ASP A 433 -15.97 -28.19 -1.55
CA ASP A 433 -15.77 -27.66 -0.19
C ASP A 433 -14.31 -27.43 0.18
N GLY A 434 -13.37 -27.97 -0.57
CA GLY A 434 -11.93 -27.88 -0.36
C GLY A 434 -11.18 -28.96 -1.14
N ILE A 435 -9.99 -29.29 -0.68
CA ILE A 435 -9.19 -30.41 -1.19
C ILE A 435 -9.57 -31.67 -0.39
N TYR A 436 -9.89 -32.73 -1.09
CA TYR A 436 -10.28 -33.99 -0.47
C TYR A 436 -9.07 -34.93 -0.33
N SER A 437 -9.13 -35.83 0.66
CA SER A 437 -8.11 -36.84 0.90
C SER A 437 -8.06 -37.95 -0.18
N GLY A 438 -9.08 -38.00 -1.04
CA GLY A 438 -9.26 -38.95 -2.14
C GLY A 438 -10.30 -38.45 -3.14
N ASP A 439 -10.98 -39.36 -3.83
CA ASP A 439 -12.07 -39.01 -4.76
C ASP A 439 -13.25 -38.38 -3.97
N PRO A 440 -13.70 -37.17 -4.33
CA PRO A 440 -14.87 -36.55 -3.69
C PRO A 440 -16.16 -37.35 -3.78
N ALA A 441 -16.27 -38.31 -4.72
CA ALA A 441 -17.40 -39.23 -4.86
C ALA A 441 -17.35 -40.40 -3.85
N ASP A 442 -16.20 -40.63 -3.22
CA ASP A 442 -16.04 -41.66 -2.20
C ASP A 442 -16.54 -41.13 -0.85
N PRO A 443 -17.52 -41.80 -0.18
CA PRO A 443 -18.03 -41.41 1.14
C PRO A 443 -16.96 -41.34 2.26
N GLU A 444 -15.85 -42.05 2.13
CA GLU A 444 -14.75 -42.04 3.09
C GLU A 444 -13.79 -40.85 2.89
N SER A 445 -13.87 -40.16 1.74
CA SER A 445 -13.08 -38.97 1.45
C SER A 445 -13.52 -37.78 2.27
N LYS A 446 -12.56 -37.15 2.97
CA LYS A 446 -12.79 -35.97 3.82
C LYS A 446 -12.05 -34.76 3.27
N VAL A 447 -12.62 -33.57 3.48
CA VAL A 447 -11.91 -32.31 3.19
C VAL A 447 -10.71 -32.20 4.12
N MET A 448 -9.55 -31.95 3.53
CA MET A 448 -8.31 -31.69 4.25
C MET A 448 -8.35 -30.25 4.79
N PRO A 449 -8.36 -30.01 6.12
CA PRO A 449 -8.49 -28.64 6.64
C PRO A 449 -7.23 -27.81 6.40
N LYS A 450 -6.04 -28.45 6.42
CA LYS A 450 -4.74 -27.78 6.21
C LYS A 450 -3.82 -28.63 5.35
N ILE A 451 -3.06 -27.95 4.49
CA ILE A 451 -2.02 -28.55 3.65
C ILE A 451 -0.78 -27.67 3.74
N SER A 452 0.38 -28.26 4.07
CA SER A 452 1.66 -27.54 4.06
C SER A 452 2.12 -27.27 2.62
N CYS A 453 2.67 -26.08 2.36
CA CYS A 453 3.23 -25.72 1.06
C CYS A 453 4.42 -26.59 0.63
N ASN A 454 5.07 -27.30 1.59
CA ASN A 454 6.19 -28.20 1.34
C ASN A 454 5.77 -29.68 1.19
N GLU A 455 4.48 -30.00 1.24
CA GLU A 455 3.96 -31.36 1.16
C GLU A 455 3.91 -31.86 -0.28
N GLU A 456 4.18 -33.17 -0.51
CA GLU A 456 4.04 -33.78 -1.83
C GLU A 456 2.57 -33.83 -2.26
N LEU A 457 2.17 -32.85 -3.07
CA LEU A 457 0.79 -32.68 -3.54
C LEU A 457 0.26 -33.84 -4.40
N GLY A 458 1.16 -34.71 -4.90
CA GLY A 458 0.79 -35.86 -5.74
C GLY A 458 -0.19 -36.85 -5.11
N LYS A 459 -0.29 -36.88 -3.78
CA LYS A 459 -1.21 -37.77 -3.02
C LYS A 459 -2.68 -37.33 -3.08
N TYR A 460 -2.96 -36.08 -3.41
CA TYR A 460 -4.28 -35.46 -3.33
C TYR A 460 -4.90 -35.16 -4.71
N ILE A 461 -4.24 -35.59 -5.77
CA ILE A 461 -4.60 -35.24 -7.15
C ILE A 461 -5.28 -36.42 -7.83
N CYS A 462 -6.62 -36.50 -7.80
CA CYS A 462 -7.37 -37.28 -8.78
C CYS A 462 -7.44 -36.51 -10.11
N GLU A 463 -7.09 -37.14 -11.23
CA GLU A 463 -7.13 -36.59 -12.60
C GLU A 463 -8.56 -36.37 -13.13
N SER A 464 -9.47 -35.77 -12.37
CA SER A 464 -10.81 -35.44 -12.88
C SER A 464 -10.81 -34.08 -13.60
N LYS A 465 -11.03 -34.09 -14.92
CA LYS A 465 -11.25 -32.87 -15.72
C LYS A 465 -12.65 -32.31 -15.44
N SER A 466 -12.73 -31.05 -14.99
CA SER A 466 -14.01 -30.35 -14.87
C SER A 466 -14.62 -30.06 -16.25
N ALA A 467 -15.93 -30.21 -16.41
CA ALA A 467 -16.65 -30.07 -17.69
C ALA A 467 -16.64 -28.63 -18.27
N PHE A 468 -16.34 -27.59 -17.46
CA PHE A 468 -16.43 -26.17 -17.84
C PHE A 468 -15.23 -25.29 -17.48
N GLY A 469 -14.10 -25.85 -17.00
CA GLY A 469 -12.92 -25.07 -16.59
C GLY A 469 -11.61 -25.68 -17.05
N ARG A 470 -10.58 -24.84 -17.34
CA ARG A 470 -9.24 -25.28 -17.73
C ARG A 470 -8.40 -25.80 -16.55
N GLY A 471 -8.70 -25.36 -15.32
CA GLY A 471 -7.96 -25.71 -14.12
C GLY A 471 -8.58 -26.89 -13.38
N GLY A 472 -7.91 -28.04 -13.38
CA GLY A 472 -8.22 -29.16 -12.49
C GLY A 472 -7.78 -28.87 -11.04
N MET A 473 -8.12 -29.77 -10.11
CA MET A 473 -7.72 -29.67 -8.69
C MET A 473 -6.19 -29.59 -8.54
N ALA A 474 -5.45 -30.32 -9.38
CA ALA A 474 -3.99 -30.28 -9.45
C ALA A 474 -3.42 -28.86 -9.68
N SER A 475 -4.03 -28.10 -10.59
CA SER A 475 -3.61 -26.71 -10.84
C SER A 475 -3.85 -25.84 -9.61
N LYS A 476 -5.03 -25.96 -8.97
CA LYS A 476 -5.38 -25.21 -7.75
C LYS A 476 -4.40 -25.49 -6.60
N CYS A 477 -4.11 -26.76 -6.33
CA CYS A 477 -3.16 -27.17 -5.29
C CYS A 477 -1.76 -26.57 -5.55
N ARG A 478 -1.26 -26.68 -6.78
CA ARG A 478 0.06 -26.15 -7.16
C ARG A 478 0.13 -24.64 -7.00
N ILE A 479 -0.89 -23.91 -7.44
CA ILE A 479 -0.93 -22.45 -7.31
C ILE A 479 -1.08 -22.04 -5.85
N ALA A 480 -1.94 -22.71 -5.08
CA ALA A 480 -2.13 -22.46 -3.67
C ALA A 480 -0.83 -22.66 -2.89
N ALA A 481 -0.13 -23.79 -3.08
CA ALA A 481 1.16 -24.06 -2.43
C ALA A 481 2.23 -23.02 -2.84
N LYS A 482 2.33 -22.67 -4.13
CA LYS A 482 3.28 -21.66 -4.60
C LYS A 482 3.01 -20.29 -3.98
N THR A 483 1.75 -19.92 -3.83
CA THR A 483 1.36 -18.62 -3.25
C THR A 483 1.55 -18.62 -1.72
N ALA A 484 1.28 -19.74 -1.06
CA ALA A 484 1.54 -19.93 0.38
C ALA A 484 3.04 -19.87 0.68
N ALA A 485 3.89 -20.49 -0.13
CA ALA A 485 5.36 -20.38 -0.02
C ALA A 485 5.88 -18.93 -0.16
N ALA A 486 5.11 -18.02 -0.76
CA ALA A 486 5.40 -16.59 -0.79
C ALA A 486 4.91 -15.83 0.46
N GLY A 487 4.41 -16.53 1.49
CA GLY A 487 3.96 -15.95 2.76
C GLY A 487 2.51 -15.43 2.74
N ILE A 488 1.69 -15.86 1.79
CA ILE A 488 0.29 -15.47 1.66
C ILE A 488 -0.61 -16.64 2.07
N LYS A 489 -1.49 -16.44 3.05
CA LYS A 489 -2.47 -17.47 3.43
C LYS A 489 -3.44 -17.75 2.28
N VAL A 490 -3.52 -19.00 1.80
CA VAL A 490 -4.42 -19.37 0.71
C VAL A 490 -5.52 -20.29 1.22
N ILE A 491 -6.77 -19.95 0.89
CA ILE A 491 -7.96 -20.70 1.28
C ILE A 491 -8.69 -21.15 0.03
N ILE A 492 -9.03 -22.44 -0.04
CA ILE A 492 -9.89 -23.02 -1.08
C ILE A 492 -11.21 -23.43 -0.43
N ALA A 493 -12.34 -22.92 -0.94
CA ALA A 493 -13.66 -23.15 -0.36
C ALA A 493 -14.78 -23.18 -1.42
N ASN A 494 -15.95 -23.67 -1.02
CA ASN A 494 -17.11 -23.78 -1.88
C ASN A 494 -17.86 -22.44 -2.03
N GLY A 495 -17.68 -21.78 -3.17
CA GLY A 495 -18.35 -20.52 -3.50
C GLY A 495 -19.86 -20.63 -3.72
N LYS A 496 -20.42 -21.86 -3.69
CA LYS A 496 -21.88 -22.07 -3.74
C LYS A 496 -22.54 -22.06 -2.37
N ARG A 497 -21.76 -22.08 -1.28
CA ARG A 497 -22.28 -21.91 0.07
C ARG A 497 -22.66 -20.46 0.31
N ASP A 498 -23.75 -20.27 1.04
CA ASP A 498 -24.16 -18.94 1.44
C ASP A 498 -23.20 -18.39 2.51
N ASN A 499 -22.95 -17.09 2.48
CA ASN A 499 -22.09 -16.36 3.40
C ASN A 499 -20.64 -16.88 3.51
N ILE A 500 -20.15 -17.67 2.55
CA ILE A 500 -18.85 -18.34 2.62
C ILE A 500 -17.68 -17.39 2.89
N LEU A 501 -17.61 -16.23 2.24
CA LEU A 501 -16.55 -15.23 2.48
C LEU A 501 -16.62 -14.64 3.88
N THR A 502 -17.82 -14.31 4.33
CA THR A 502 -18.07 -13.77 5.67
C THR A 502 -17.66 -14.77 6.73
N ASP A 503 -18.08 -16.03 6.58
CA ASP A 503 -17.76 -17.12 7.52
C ASP A 503 -16.26 -17.40 7.57
N LEU A 504 -15.57 -17.45 6.43
CA LEU A 504 -14.12 -17.63 6.36
C LEU A 504 -13.32 -16.47 7.01
N LEU A 505 -13.86 -15.28 7.07
CA LEU A 505 -13.20 -14.12 7.66
C LEU A 505 -13.47 -13.96 9.15
N ILE A 506 -14.68 -14.33 9.62
CA ILE A 506 -15.13 -14.12 11.00
C ILE A 506 -14.95 -15.38 11.86
N ARG A 507 -15.29 -16.56 11.32
CA ARG A 507 -15.26 -17.85 12.04
C ARG A 507 -14.70 -18.97 11.17
N PRO A 508 -13.43 -18.85 10.73
CA PRO A 508 -12.81 -19.84 9.83
C PRO A 508 -12.82 -21.25 10.41
N GLU A 509 -12.64 -21.42 11.72
CA GLU A 509 -12.58 -22.72 12.39
C GLU A 509 -13.89 -23.53 12.30
N GLU A 510 -15.02 -22.84 12.13
CA GLU A 510 -16.34 -23.47 11.96
C GLU A 510 -16.71 -23.69 10.49
N THR A 511 -15.93 -23.17 9.58
CA THR A 511 -16.23 -23.16 8.13
C THR A 511 -15.43 -24.24 7.42
N VAL A 512 -16.10 -25.13 6.67
CA VAL A 512 -15.39 -26.19 5.91
C VAL A 512 -14.64 -25.57 4.74
N HIS A 513 -13.31 -25.74 4.73
CA HIS A 513 -12.39 -25.26 3.71
C HIS A 513 -11.05 -25.98 3.79
N THR A 514 -10.16 -25.73 2.85
CA THR A 514 -8.74 -26.12 2.92
C THR A 514 -7.87 -24.87 2.96
N GLU A 515 -6.99 -24.80 3.96
CA GLU A 515 -5.98 -23.74 4.11
C GLU A 515 -4.61 -24.26 3.70
N PHE A 516 -3.85 -23.46 2.91
CA PHE A 516 -2.44 -23.68 2.61
C PHE A 516 -1.59 -22.69 3.39
N GLU A 517 -0.61 -23.21 4.12
CA GLU A 517 0.32 -22.43 4.96
C GLU A 517 1.78 -22.87 4.83
#